data_05ac787112d80c7d44a14b05c451ecf0
#
_entry.id   05ac787112d80c7d44a14b05c451ecf0
#
_cell.length_a   1.000
_cell.length_b   1.000
_cell.length_c   1.000
_cell.angle_alpha   90.00
_cell.angle_beta   90.00
_cell.angle_gamma   90.00
#
_symmetry.space_group_name_H-M   'P 1'
#
loop_
_entity.id
_entity.type
_entity.pdbx_description
1 polymer ?
#
loop_
_entity_poly.entity_id
_entity_poly.type
_entity_poly.pdbx_seq_one_letter_code
_entity_poly.pdbx_strand_id
1 'polypeptide(L)'
;MTSFIPWVGGKGKLMWLINTLAPQRYDRFIDVFGGSGTVTMSRPIRNGCLEVYNDFNGDLVNLFHCVKGKTMALLLELGFLPLNSRDEFNILYKFFSKEEFTDDDLRIELMLTELYLDPPDAEAICDLMFEQAERGDVQRAANYFKLIRYSYSGGAKAFGGKGCDIRRFFHLIWECSRRLASVVIEHKDFQSLIEQYDRESAFIYCDPLYYKAEDCYAVEFSEENHYRLHDVALKCKGHIMVSYNYCPFICDLYDEFYIFRTERPNSMSLEAGSVYEEAVITNYDPRKTISQLSMFQGFDDLCRYELVHEPSTLDHIKNN
;
A
#
# COMPACT_ATOMS: atom_id res chain seq x y z
N MET A 1 -9.67 12.73 -0.90
CA MET A 1 -8.85 13.01 0.30
C MET A 1 -7.45 12.46 0.07
N THR A 2 -6.42 13.10 0.60
CA THR A 2 -5.04 12.61 0.49
C THR A 2 -4.73 11.65 1.64
N SER A 3 -3.77 10.73 1.43
CA SER A 3 -3.26 9.87 2.50
C SER A 3 -2.54 10.68 3.59
N PHE A 4 -2.56 10.17 4.82
CA PHE A 4 -1.88 10.77 5.99
C PHE A 4 -0.37 10.45 6.02
N ILE A 5 0.12 9.54 5.18
CA ILE A 5 1.54 9.21 5.04
C ILE A 5 2.03 9.42 3.60
N PRO A 6 3.28 9.91 3.41
CA PRO A 6 3.95 9.80 2.13
C PRO A 6 4.35 8.34 1.89
N TRP A 7 4.37 7.90 0.64
CA TRP A 7 4.72 6.52 0.29
C TRP A 7 5.39 6.47 -1.08
N VAL A 8 6.45 5.68 -1.18
CA VAL A 8 7.09 5.42 -2.48
C VAL A 8 6.10 4.67 -3.37
N GLY A 9 5.97 5.06 -4.62
CA GLY A 9 5.00 4.45 -5.53
C GLY A 9 3.55 4.92 -5.35
N GLY A 10 3.28 5.87 -4.44
CA GLY A 10 1.91 6.36 -4.20
C GLY A 10 1.18 6.82 -5.46
N LYS A 11 -0.06 6.33 -5.66
CA LYS A 11 -0.86 6.47 -6.89
C LYS A 11 -1.60 7.80 -7.04
N GLY A 12 -1.24 8.83 -6.25
CA GLY A 12 -1.94 10.11 -6.30
C GLY A 12 -2.02 10.72 -7.70
N LYS A 13 -0.95 10.62 -8.49
CA LYS A 13 -0.91 11.11 -9.88
C LYS A 13 -1.65 10.21 -10.88
N LEU A 14 -1.91 8.96 -10.54
CA LEU A 14 -2.57 7.98 -11.40
C LEU A 14 -4.07 7.83 -11.09
N MET A 15 -4.55 8.45 -10.00
CA MET A 15 -5.93 8.31 -9.54
C MET A 15 -6.98 8.67 -10.59
N TRP A 16 -6.69 9.65 -11.44
CA TRP A 16 -7.58 10.02 -12.55
C TRP A 16 -7.79 8.84 -13.50
N LEU A 17 -6.71 8.14 -13.92
CA LEU A 17 -6.77 7.00 -14.82
C LEU A 17 -7.44 5.78 -14.14
N ILE A 18 -7.06 5.47 -12.88
CA ILE A 18 -7.69 4.41 -12.11
C ILE A 18 -9.21 4.64 -12.01
N ASN A 19 -9.65 5.87 -11.74
CA ASN A 19 -11.07 6.18 -11.67
C ASN A 19 -11.77 6.14 -13.04
N THR A 20 -11.08 6.56 -14.11
CA THR A 20 -11.61 6.52 -15.48
C THR A 20 -11.83 5.08 -15.97
N LEU A 21 -10.87 4.20 -15.68
CA LEU A 21 -10.94 2.80 -16.11
C LEU A 21 -11.70 1.90 -15.12
N ALA A 22 -12.05 2.38 -13.91
CA ALA A 22 -12.76 1.59 -12.91
C ALA A 22 -14.17 1.18 -13.38
N PRO A 23 -14.67 -0.01 -13.00
CA PRO A 23 -16.03 -0.41 -13.29
C PRO A 23 -17.02 0.53 -12.60
N GLN A 24 -18.15 0.81 -13.28
CA GLN A 24 -19.16 1.74 -12.74
C GLN A 24 -19.95 1.14 -11.57
N ARG A 25 -20.20 -0.16 -11.61
CA ARG A 25 -21.03 -0.88 -10.63
C ARG A 25 -20.21 -1.98 -9.98
N TYR A 26 -20.18 -1.95 -8.67
CA TYR A 26 -19.63 -2.99 -7.79
C TYR A 26 -20.19 -2.78 -6.38
N ASP A 27 -20.32 -3.86 -5.62
CA ASP A 27 -20.79 -3.85 -4.23
C ASP A 27 -19.64 -4.03 -3.21
N ARG A 28 -18.43 -4.28 -3.71
CA ARG A 28 -17.21 -4.37 -2.89
C ARG A 28 -15.99 -3.87 -3.65
N PHE A 29 -15.13 -3.19 -2.93
CA PHE A 29 -13.86 -2.68 -3.41
C PHE A 29 -12.74 -3.22 -2.54
N ILE A 30 -11.74 -3.86 -3.15
CA ILE A 30 -10.61 -4.47 -2.46
C ILE A 30 -9.32 -3.82 -2.95
N ASP A 31 -8.62 -3.13 -2.04
CA ASP A 31 -7.29 -2.54 -2.23
C ASP A 31 -6.26 -3.55 -1.70
N VAL A 32 -5.68 -4.34 -2.60
CA VAL A 32 -4.91 -5.56 -2.25
C VAL A 32 -3.52 -5.21 -1.73
N PHE A 33 -2.87 -4.21 -2.31
CA PHE A 33 -1.55 -3.70 -1.92
C PHE A 33 -1.71 -2.23 -1.53
N GLY A 34 -2.39 -2.00 -0.41
CA GLY A 34 -2.91 -0.69 -0.06
C GLY A 34 -1.87 0.40 0.15
N GLY A 35 -0.66 0.05 0.61
CA GLY A 35 0.42 1.00 0.84
C GLY A 35 -0.04 2.19 1.68
N SER A 36 0.16 3.40 1.17
CA SER A 36 -0.33 4.60 1.83
C SER A 36 -1.85 4.71 1.95
N GLY A 37 -2.61 3.80 1.39
CA GLY A 37 -4.08 3.89 1.31
C GLY A 37 -4.59 4.98 0.36
N THR A 38 -3.74 5.49 -0.53
CA THR A 38 -4.12 6.59 -1.43
C THR A 38 -5.35 6.25 -2.25
N VAL A 39 -5.43 5.03 -2.80
CA VAL A 39 -6.57 4.61 -3.62
C VAL A 39 -7.82 4.50 -2.76
N THR A 40 -7.76 3.79 -1.63
CA THR A 40 -8.87 3.68 -0.67
C THR A 40 -9.34 5.05 -0.15
N MET A 41 -8.41 5.95 0.22
CA MET A 41 -8.75 7.26 0.77
C MET A 41 -9.37 8.22 -0.26
N SER A 42 -8.91 8.15 -1.52
CA SER A 42 -9.35 9.08 -2.57
C SER A 42 -10.72 8.74 -3.14
N ARG A 43 -11.19 7.51 -2.95
CA ARG A 43 -12.49 7.08 -3.45
C ARG A 43 -13.63 7.62 -2.58
N PRO A 44 -14.76 7.98 -3.19
CA PRO A 44 -15.95 8.37 -2.42
C PRO A 44 -16.53 7.14 -1.71
N ILE A 45 -17.02 7.36 -0.47
CA ILE A 45 -17.78 6.33 0.24
C ILE A 45 -19.07 6.03 -0.54
N ARG A 46 -19.33 4.76 -0.79
CA ARG A 46 -20.55 4.28 -1.43
C ARG A 46 -21.39 3.50 -0.42
N ASN A 47 -22.63 3.92 -0.22
CA ASN A 47 -23.53 3.20 0.67
C ASN A 47 -23.77 1.77 0.17
N GLY A 48 -23.63 0.80 1.08
CA GLY A 48 -23.80 -0.61 0.75
C GLY A 48 -22.60 -1.27 0.07
N CYS A 49 -21.52 -0.54 -0.18
CA CYS A 49 -20.29 -1.11 -0.73
C CYS A 49 -19.35 -1.53 0.43
N LEU A 50 -18.94 -2.79 0.42
CA LEU A 50 -17.86 -3.28 1.29
C LEU A 50 -16.53 -2.75 0.76
N GLU A 51 -15.76 -2.07 1.61
CA GLU A 51 -14.41 -1.63 1.29
C GLU A 51 -13.39 -2.39 2.14
N VAL A 52 -12.35 -2.91 1.49
CA VAL A 52 -11.26 -3.66 2.13
C VAL A 52 -9.94 -3.00 1.76
N TYR A 53 -9.15 -2.67 2.75
CA TYR A 53 -7.75 -2.28 2.65
C TYR A 53 -6.89 -3.42 3.16
N ASN A 54 -5.89 -3.82 2.42
CA ASN A 54 -4.93 -4.84 2.83
C ASN A 54 -3.50 -4.38 2.52
N ASP A 55 -2.58 -4.80 3.35
CA ASP A 55 -1.15 -4.72 3.05
C ASP A 55 -0.42 -5.89 3.70
N PHE A 56 0.71 -6.29 3.10
CA PHE A 56 1.55 -7.35 3.64
C PHE A 56 2.49 -6.83 4.75
N ASN A 57 2.70 -5.51 4.83
CA ASN A 57 3.52 -4.88 5.86
C ASN A 57 2.71 -4.72 7.16
N GLY A 58 3.00 -5.57 8.15
CA GLY A 58 2.32 -5.59 9.44
C GLY A 58 2.41 -4.28 10.23
N ASP A 59 3.51 -3.54 10.12
CA ASP A 59 3.66 -2.22 10.78
C ASP A 59 2.74 -1.18 10.15
N LEU A 60 2.61 -1.23 8.83
CA LEU A 60 1.68 -0.38 8.11
C LEU A 60 0.23 -0.70 8.48
N VAL A 61 -0.13 -1.98 8.48
CA VAL A 61 -1.45 -2.44 8.91
C VAL A 61 -1.76 -2.05 10.34
N ASN A 62 -0.81 -2.21 11.27
CA ASN A 62 -0.95 -1.74 12.65
C ASN A 62 -1.20 -0.24 12.74
N LEU A 63 -0.47 0.56 11.95
CA LEU A 63 -0.68 2.00 11.88
C LEU A 63 -2.11 2.33 11.40
N PHE A 64 -2.62 1.67 10.36
CA PHE A 64 -3.97 1.86 9.87
C PHE A 64 -5.04 1.42 10.90
N HIS A 65 -4.82 0.32 11.62
CA HIS A 65 -5.68 -0.08 12.74
C HIS A 65 -5.71 0.98 13.85
N CYS A 66 -4.56 1.54 14.22
CA CYS A 66 -4.50 2.61 15.22
C CYS A 66 -5.16 3.90 14.75
N VAL A 67 -4.97 4.29 13.48
CA VAL A 67 -5.67 5.44 12.89
C VAL A 67 -7.18 5.22 12.91
N LYS A 68 -7.67 4.01 12.60
CA LYS A 68 -9.09 3.71 12.56
C LYS A 68 -9.72 3.60 13.95
N GLY A 69 -9.10 2.86 14.87
CA GLY A 69 -9.74 2.42 16.12
C GLY A 69 -9.16 3.02 17.40
N LYS A 70 -7.96 3.60 17.34
CA LYS A 70 -7.24 4.17 18.51
C LYS A 70 -6.72 5.58 18.22
N THR A 71 -7.46 6.36 17.43
CA THR A 71 -7.03 7.66 16.90
C THR A 71 -6.54 8.62 17.96
N MET A 72 -7.31 8.78 19.05
CA MET A 72 -6.94 9.71 20.14
C MET A 72 -5.67 9.27 20.84
N ALA A 73 -5.51 7.97 21.12
CA ALA A 73 -4.31 7.44 21.73
C ALA A 73 -3.08 7.63 20.81
N LEU A 74 -3.24 7.41 19.51
CA LEU A 74 -2.18 7.66 18.52
C LEU A 74 -1.79 9.15 18.48
N LEU A 75 -2.75 10.07 18.46
CA LEU A 75 -2.46 11.50 18.45
C LEU A 75 -1.77 11.97 19.73
N LEU A 76 -2.14 11.42 20.88
CA LEU A 76 -1.48 11.71 22.15
C LEU A 76 -0.02 11.21 22.14
N GLU A 77 0.20 9.98 21.69
CA GLU A 77 1.54 9.39 21.57
C GLU A 77 2.43 10.18 20.59
N LEU A 78 1.90 10.58 19.44
CA LEU A 78 2.61 11.42 18.46
C LEU A 78 2.88 12.84 19.01
N GLY A 79 2.01 13.37 19.87
CA GLY A 79 2.17 14.66 20.50
C GLY A 79 3.17 14.68 21.65
N PHE A 80 3.47 13.50 22.22
CA PHE A 80 4.44 13.35 23.29
C PHE A 80 5.84 13.27 22.70
N LEU A 81 6.73 14.20 23.09
CA LEU A 81 8.10 14.31 22.58
C LEU A 81 8.23 14.17 21.05
N PRO A 82 7.69 15.10 20.27
CA PRO A 82 7.76 15.05 18.80
C PRO A 82 9.18 15.37 18.33
N LEU A 83 10.16 14.54 18.69
CA LEU A 83 11.55 14.67 18.28
C LEU A 83 11.67 14.45 16.77
N ASN A 84 12.63 15.13 16.18
CA ASN A 84 12.93 15.05 14.76
C ASN A 84 14.43 15.19 14.58
N SER A 85 15.14 14.11 14.79
CA SER A 85 16.59 14.03 14.66
C SER A 85 17.03 12.85 13.82
N ARG A 86 18.27 12.95 13.31
CA ARG A 86 18.90 11.84 12.59
C ARG A 86 19.11 10.63 13.50
N ASP A 87 19.44 10.86 14.78
CA ASP A 87 19.69 9.79 15.71
C ASP A 87 18.41 9.03 16.04
N GLU A 88 17.29 9.73 16.28
CA GLU A 88 15.97 9.11 16.45
C GLU A 88 15.59 8.29 15.20
N PHE A 89 15.79 8.85 14.01
CA PHE A 89 15.53 8.11 12.77
C PHE A 89 16.35 6.82 12.69
N ASN A 90 17.65 6.88 13.00
CA ASN A 90 18.53 5.72 12.92
C ASN A 90 18.11 4.61 13.91
N ILE A 91 17.68 4.99 15.13
CA ILE A 91 17.16 4.05 16.13
C ILE A 91 15.87 3.39 15.60
N LEU A 92 14.91 4.19 15.11
CA LEU A 92 13.67 3.67 14.55
C LEU A 92 13.91 2.77 13.32
N TYR A 93 14.85 3.17 12.45
CA TYR A 93 15.21 2.38 11.27
C TYR A 93 15.73 1.00 11.66
N LYS A 94 16.68 0.92 12.59
CA LYS A 94 17.24 -0.35 13.07
C LYS A 94 16.16 -1.24 13.68
N PHE A 95 15.26 -0.67 14.46
CA PHE A 95 14.15 -1.40 15.06
C PHE A 95 13.22 -2.05 14.00
N PHE A 96 12.82 -1.29 12.97
CA PHE A 96 11.88 -1.77 11.95
C PHE A 96 12.55 -2.60 10.85
N SER A 97 13.86 -2.42 10.59
CA SER A 97 14.62 -3.24 9.64
C SER A 97 15.07 -4.59 10.22
N LYS A 98 14.75 -4.85 11.50
CA LYS A 98 15.23 -6.03 12.23
C LYS A 98 16.76 -6.18 12.23
N GLU A 99 17.49 -5.08 11.96
CA GLU A 99 18.90 -5.00 12.28
C GLU A 99 19.06 -5.03 13.81
N GLU A 100 20.26 -5.37 14.31
CA GLU A 100 20.51 -5.50 15.74
C GLU A 100 19.79 -4.44 16.57
N PHE A 101 18.80 -4.89 17.32
CA PHE A 101 18.02 -4.03 18.21
C PHE A 101 18.89 -3.68 19.41
N THR A 102 19.38 -2.45 19.44
CA THR A 102 20.13 -1.89 20.56
C THR A 102 19.20 -1.06 21.45
N ASP A 103 18.13 -1.64 21.96
CA ASP A 103 17.53 -1.18 23.19
C ASP A 103 18.40 -1.73 24.33
N ASP A 104 19.24 -0.87 24.88
CA ASP A 104 20.15 -1.28 25.92
C ASP A 104 19.41 -1.81 27.15
N ASP A 105 18.20 -1.31 27.43
CA ASP A 105 17.37 -1.76 28.53
C ASP A 105 16.84 -3.18 28.26
N LEU A 106 16.27 -3.44 27.07
CA LEU A 106 15.81 -4.79 26.70
C LEU A 106 16.98 -5.78 26.67
N ARG A 107 18.14 -5.37 26.15
CA ARG A 107 19.33 -6.24 26.12
C ARG A 107 19.80 -6.59 27.54
N ILE A 108 19.77 -5.62 28.46
CA ILE A 108 20.12 -5.85 29.88
C ILE A 108 19.08 -6.79 30.49
N GLU A 109 17.80 -6.60 30.27
CA GLU A 109 16.74 -7.48 30.78
C GLU A 109 16.88 -8.91 30.28
N LEU A 110 17.12 -9.08 28.96
CA LEU A 110 17.37 -10.40 28.37
C LEU A 110 18.60 -11.08 28.99
N MET A 111 19.70 -10.35 29.09
CA MET A 111 20.94 -10.85 29.72
C MET A 111 20.73 -11.23 31.19
N LEU A 112 19.99 -10.42 31.95
CA LEU A 112 19.70 -10.71 33.36
C LEU A 112 18.76 -11.92 33.49
N THR A 113 17.78 -12.07 32.57
CA THR A 113 16.88 -13.21 32.54
C THR A 113 17.68 -14.50 32.32
N GLU A 114 18.55 -14.54 31.33
CA GLU A 114 19.42 -15.71 31.07
C GLU A 114 20.40 -16.00 32.22
N LEU A 115 20.82 -14.95 32.93
CA LEU A 115 21.77 -15.10 34.06
C LEU A 115 21.09 -15.65 35.33
N TYR A 116 19.83 -15.27 35.59
CA TYR A 116 19.15 -15.56 36.86
C TYR A 116 18.09 -16.63 36.80
N LEU A 117 17.67 -17.03 35.61
CA LEU A 117 16.68 -18.08 35.41
C LEU A 117 17.30 -19.29 34.71
N ASP A 118 16.90 -20.47 35.13
CA ASP A 118 17.29 -21.72 34.47
C ASP A 118 16.43 -21.99 33.22
N PRO A 119 17.00 -22.59 32.14
CA PRO A 119 16.17 -23.12 31.05
C PRO A 119 15.23 -24.22 31.58
N PRO A 120 13.93 -24.31 31.11
CA PRO A 120 13.34 -23.55 29.99
C PRO A 120 12.71 -22.20 30.38
N ASP A 121 12.74 -21.80 31.64
CA ASP A 121 12.04 -20.59 32.12
C ASP A 121 12.66 -19.33 31.54
N ALA A 122 14.01 -19.29 31.40
CA ALA A 122 14.71 -18.19 30.77
C ALA A 122 14.28 -18.02 29.30
N GLU A 123 14.21 -19.11 28.52
CA GLU A 123 13.79 -19.09 27.13
C GLU A 123 12.35 -18.57 26.99
N ALA A 124 11.43 -19.06 27.83
CA ALA A 124 10.04 -18.64 27.79
C ALA A 124 9.84 -17.16 28.13
N ILE A 125 10.62 -16.62 29.07
CA ILE A 125 10.58 -15.19 29.41
C ILE A 125 11.19 -14.33 28.31
N CYS A 126 12.31 -14.74 27.72
CA CYS A 126 12.90 -14.06 26.57
C CYS A 126 11.96 -14.01 25.38
N ASP A 127 11.29 -15.11 25.05
CA ASP A 127 10.29 -15.17 24.00
C ASP A 127 9.13 -14.20 24.25
N LEU A 128 8.61 -14.14 25.46
CA LEU A 128 7.58 -13.18 25.87
C LEU A 128 8.06 -11.72 25.72
N MET A 129 9.29 -11.41 26.05
CA MET A 129 9.86 -10.07 25.90
C MET A 129 9.97 -9.70 24.42
N PHE A 130 10.40 -10.62 23.54
CA PHE A 130 10.42 -10.40 22.11
C PHE A 130 9.01 -10.24 21.53
N GLU A 131 8.05 -11.08 21.91
CA GLU A 131 6.66 -10.94 21.49
C GLU A 131 6.06 -9.59 21.89
N GLN A 132 6.38 -9.10 23.09
CA GLN A 132 5.94 -7.76 23.52
C GLN A 132 6.58 -6.65 22.69
N ALA A 133 7.86 -6.73 22.40
CA ALA A 133 8.58 -5.76 21.58
C ALA A 133 8.04 -5.72 20.14
N GLU A 134 7.58 -6.87 19.61
CA GLU A 134 7.00 -6.98 18.27
C GLU A 134 5.48 -6.70 18.22
N ARG A 135 4.81 -6.61 19.37
CA ARG A 135 3.37 -6.45 19.44
C ARG A 135 2.90 -5.17 18.77
N GLY A 136 1.91 -5.32 17.88
CA GLY A 136 1.25 -4.17 17.26
C GLY A 136 0.46 -3.35 18.28
N ASP A 137 0.87 -2.11 18.53
CA ASP A 137 0.25 -1.19 19.47
C ASP A 137 0.36 0.28 19.01
N VAL A 138 -0.13 1.19 19.85
CA VAL A 138 -0.13 2.62 19.56
C VAL A 138 1.29 3.18 19.50
N GLN A 139 2.18 2.76 20.39
CA GLN A 139 3.56 3.23 20.42
C GLN A 139 4.32 2.80 19.18
N ARG A 140 4.20 1.51 18.79
CA ARG A 140 4.77 0.99 17.54
C ARG A 140 4.22 1.72 16.33
N ALA A 141 2.91 1.99 16.27
CA ALA A 141 2.27 2.76 15.21
C ALA A 141 2.81 4.20 15.13
N ALA A 142 2.96 4.87 16.28
CA ALA A 142 3.50 6.23 16.35
C ALA A 142 4.96 6.27 15.87
N ASN A 143 5.78 5.32 16.28
CA ASN A 143 7.17 5.20 15.87
C ASN A 143 7.30 4.91 14.38
N TYR A 144 6.47 4.02 13.83
CA TYR A 144 6.44 3.75 12.40
C TYR A 144 5.99 4.96 11.58
N PHE A 145 4.99 5.70 12.04
CA PHE A 145 4.58 6.96 11.42
C PHE A 145 5.73 7.99 11.39
N LYS A 146 6.47 8.15 12.50
CA LYS A 146 7.65 9.02 12.57
C LYS A 146 8.73 8.56 11.58
N LEU A 147 9.04 7.27 11.54
CA LEU A 147 10.03 6.71 10.62
C LEU A 147 9.69 7.09 9.17
N ILE A 148 8.45 6.85 8.73
CA ILE A 148 8.01 7.20 7.38
C ILE A 148 8.13 8.70 7.12
N ARG A 149 7.69 9.54 8.07
CA ARG A 149 7.69 11.01 7.92
C ARG A 149 9.07 11.63 7.91
N TYR A 150 10.01 11.05 8.63
CA TYR A 150 11.40 11.53 8.67
C TYR A 150 12.24 10.98 7.54
N SER A 151 11.75 9.97 6.83
CA SER A 151 12.48 9.35 5.73
C SER A 151 12.43 10.18 4.44
N TYR A 152 13.43 10.00 3.60
CA TYR A 152 13.44 10.54 2.26
C TYR A 152 12.30 9.89 1.43
N SER A 153 11.46 10.71 0.84
CA SER A 153 10.32 10.30 0.00
C SER A 153 9.33 9.30 0.64
N GLY A 154 9.35 9.11 1.97
CA GLY A 154 8.49 8.14 2.64
C GLY A 154 8.92 6.68 2.50
N GLY A 155 10.15 6.43 2.04
CA GLY A 155 10.66 5.08 1.77
C GLY A 155 11.18 4.33 3.01
N ALA A 156 11.13 4.94 4.19
CA ALA A 156 11.62 4.38 5.47
C ALA A 156 13.08 3.86 5.48
N LYS A 157 13.88 4.13 4.44
CA LYS A 157 15.26 3.62 4.28
C LYS A 157 16.34 4.67 4.60
N ALA A 158 16.10 5.93 4.35
CA ALA A 158 17.08 6.98 4.51
C ALA A 158 16.46 8.23 5.14
N PHE A 159 17.21 8.90 6.02
CA PHE A 159 16.76 10.13 6.65
C PHE A 159 16.59 11.28 5.65
N GLY A 160 15.41 11.92 5.64
CA GLY A 160 15.05 12.94 4.67
C GLY A 160 15.72 14.32 4.86
N GLY A 161 16.39 14.53 6.00
CA GLY A 161 17.14 15.75 6.28
C GLY A 161 16.30 17.02 6.49
N LYS A 162 14.98 16.96 6.35
CA LYS A 162 14.08 18.10 6.55
C LYS A 162 13.31 17.97 7.86
N GLY A 163 13.28 19.05 8.62
CA GLY A 163 12.45 19.14 9.82
C GLY A 163 10.97 18.92 9.47
N CYS A 164 10.30 18.09 10.25
CA CYS A 164 8.89 17.75 10.07
C CYS A 164 8.17 17.88 11.41
N ASP A 165 7.32 18.88 11.56
CA ASP A 165 6.42 18.94 12.72
C ASP A 165 5.26 17.97 12.52
N ILE A 166 5.32 16.84 13.20
CA ILE A 166 4.32 15.76 13.13
C ILE A 166 2.92 16.25 13.49
N ARG A 167 2.78 17.23 14.37
CA ARG A 167 1.49 17.78 14.80
C ARG A 167 0.68 18.39 13.66
N ARG A 168 1.35 18.82 12.57
CA ARG A 168 0.67 19.32 11.36
C ARG A 168 -0.22 18.27 10.68
N PHE A 169 0.01 16.98 10.97
CA PHE A 169 -0.75 15.88 10.38
C PHE A 169 -1.90 15.39 11.23
N PHE A 170 -2.09 15.93 12.44
CA PHE A 170 -3.15 15.49 13.36
C PHE A 170 -4.54 15.63 12.75
N HIS A 171 -4.81 16.74 12.10
CA HIS A 171 -6.08 16.93 11.40
C HIS A 171 -6.28 15.89 10.28
N LEU A 172 -5.26 15.64 9.49
CA LEU A 172 -5.31 14.67 8.40
C LEU A 172 -5.49 13.23 8.94
N ILE A 173 -4.80 12.86 10.02
CA ILE A 173 -4.99 11.58 10.69
C ILE A 173 -6.44 11.43 11.15
N TRP A 174 -7.01 12.48 11.73
CA TRP A 174 -8.41 12.50 12.17
C TRP A 174 -9.40 12.34 11.01
N GLU A 175 -9.18 13.03 9.90
CA GLU A 175 -10.00 12.85 8.69
C GLU A 175 -9.90 11.44 8.13
N CYS A 176 -8.69 10.88 8.07
CA CYS A 176 -8.45 9.51 7.62
C CYS A 176 -9.13 8.49 8.54
N SER A 177 -9.13 8.70 9.86
CA SER A 177 -9.86 7.87 10.80
C SER A 177 -11.35 7.80 10.46
N ARG A 178 -11.96 8.94 10.18
CA ARG A 178 -13.38 9.00 9.76
C ARG A 178 -13.63 8.27 8.44
N ARG A 179 -12.71 8.41 7.48
CA ARG A 179 -12.81 7.73 6.18
C ARG A 179 -12.68 6.21 6.33
N LEU A 180 -11.82 5.75 7.23
CA LEU A 180 -11.57 4.33 7.49
C LEU A 180 -12.64 3.65 8.35
N ALA A 181 -13.57 4.40 8.95
CA ALA A 181 -14.53 3.86 9.91
C ALA A 181 -15.30 2.62 9.38
N SER A 182 -15.66 2.62 8.08
CA SER A 182 -16.37 1.53 7.41
C SER A 182 -15.45 0.58 6.62
N VAL A 183 -14.15 0.85 6.52
CA VAL A 183 -13.20 0.03 5.75
C VAL A 183 -12.74 -1.15 6.59
N VAL A 184 -12.80 -2.36 6.07
CA VAL A 184 -12.17 -3.53 6.68
C VAL A 184 -10.68 -3.46 6.43
N ILE A 185 -9.87 -3.64 7.48
CA ILE A 185 -8.41 -3.65 7.38
C ILE A 185 -7.96 -5.09 7.56
N GLU A 186 -7.25 -5.62 6.58
CA GLU A 186 -6.72 -6.97 6.55
C GLU A 186 -5.18 -6.96 6.52
N HIS A 187 -4.59 -8.05 6.95
CA HIS A 187 -3.16 -8.33 6.86
C HIS A 187 -2.97 -9.74 6.31
N LYS A 188 -3.10 -9.87 4.99
CA LYS A 188 -3.09 -11.18 4.32
C LYS A 188 -2.20 -11.19 3.10
N ASP A 189 -1.73 -12.39 2.74
CA ASP A 189 -1.19 -12.66 1.42
C ASP A 189 -2.24 -12.28 0.35
N PHE A 190 -1.77 -11.67 -0.73
CA PHE A 190 -2.63 -11.13 -1.79
C PHE A 190 -3.52 -12.19 -2.44
N GLN A 191 -3.01 -13.40 -2.65
CA GLN A 191 -3.78 -14.49 -3.25
C GLN A 191 -4.92 -14.91 -2.33
N SER A 192 -4.62 -15.15 -1.06
CA SER A 192 -5.64 -15.52 -0.05
C SER A 192 -6.69 -14.44 0.11
N LEU A 193 -6.29 -13.16 0.03
CA LEU A 193 -7.22 -12.04 0.10
C LEU A 193 -8.14 -12.00 -1.12
N ILE A 194 -7.57 -12.09 -2.33
CA ILE A 194 -8.35 -12.07 -3.58
C ILE A 194 -9.35 -13.23 -3.57
N GLU A 195 -8.92 -14.45 -3.30
CA GLU A 195 -9.78 -15.64 -3.24
C GLU A 195 -10.93 -15.49 -2.22
N GLN A 196 -10.66 -14.86 -1.07
CA GLN A 196 -11.66 -14.61 -0.04
C GLN A 196 -12.76 -13.65 -0.48
N TYR A 197 -12.37 -12.56 -1.16
CA TYR A 197 -13.27 -11.44 -1.49
C TYR A 197 -13.79 -11.45 -2.94
N ASP A 198 -13.24 -12.30 -3.82
CA ASP A 198 -13.62 -12.38 -5.22
C ASP A 198 -15.09 -12.83 -5.38
N ARG A 199 -15.88 -12.00 -6.05
CA ARG A 199 -17.27 -12.21 -6.46
C ARG A 199 -17.49 -11.48 -7.78
N GLU A 200 -18.48 -11.86 -8.55
CA GLU A 200 -18.83 -11.21 -9.84
C GLU A 200 -19.02 -9.69 -9.71
N SER A 201 -19.55 -9.25 -8.55
CA SER A 201 -19.75 -7.83 -8.22
C SER A 201 -18.55 -7.15 -7.59
N ALA A 202 -17.39 -7.80 -7.49
CA ALA A 202 -16.19 -7.22 -6.89
C ALA A 202 -15.45 -6.31 -7.87
N PHE A 203 -14.84 -5.24 -7.31
CA PHE A 203 -13.76 -4.51 -7.94
C PHE A 203 -12.49 -4.66 -7.10
N ILE A 204 -11.52 -5.34 -7.65
CA ILE A 204 -10.24 -5.66 -7.02
C ILE A 204 -9.15 -4.82 -7.67
N TYR A 205 -8.45 -4.02 -6.86
CA TYR A 205 -7.34 -3.20 -7.30
C TYR A 205 -6.03 -3.73 -6.73
N CYS A 206 -5.06 -3.96 -7.60
CA CYS A 206 -3.74 -4.47 -7.28
C CYS A 206 -2.66 -3.48 -7.73
N ASP A 207 -1.81 -3.10 -6.81
CA ASP A 207 -0.65 -2.25 -7.04
C ASP A 207 0.60 -2.88 -6.42
N PRO A 208 1.06 -4.03 -6.97
CA PRO A 208 2.21 -4.73 -6.43
C PRO A 208 3.49 -3.93 -6.61
N LEU A 209 4.58 -4.38 -6.00
CA LEU A 209 5.91 -3.85 -6.29
C LEU A 209 6.23 -4.06 -7.77
N TYR A 210 6.77 -3.02 -8.39
CA TYR A 210 7.05 -3.02 -9.83
C TYR A 210 8.21 -3.95 -10.19
N TYR A 211 8.10 -4.61 -11.32
CA TYR A 211 9.14 -5.50 -11.82
C TYR A 211 10.47 -4.76 -11.99
N LYS A 212 11.55 -5.29 -11.40
CA LYS A 212 12.90 -4.69 -11.34
C LYS A 212 12.99 -3.31 -10.65
N ALA A 213 12.03 -2.98 -9.79
CA ALA A 213 12.07 -1.78 -8.95
C ALA A 213 12.33 -2.10 -7.46
N GLU A 214 12.81 -3.29 -7.16
CA GLU A 214 12.93 -3.89 -5.82
C GLU A 214 13.87 -3.11 -4.89
N ASP A 215 14.90 -2.45 -5.41
CA ASP A 215 15.84 -1.63 -4.63
C ASP A 215 15.18 -0.46 -3.87
N CYS A 216 13.96 -0.09 -4.27
CA CYS A 216 13.21 1.02 -3.67
C CYS A 216 12.37 0.61 -2.46
N TYR A 217 12.15 -0.69 -2.23
CA TYR A 217 11.21 -1.19 -1.22
C TYR A 217 11.91 -2.02 -0.14
N ALA A 218 11.31 -2.08 1.05
CA ALA A 218 11.82 -2.87 2.18
C ALA A 218 11.40 -4.36 2.12
N VAL A 219 10.47 -4.69 1.23
CA VAL A 219 9.93 -6.05 1.05
C VAL A 219 10.22 -6.49 -0.38
N GLU A 220 10.69 -7.71 -0.56
CA GLU A 220 10.89 -8.33 -1.87
C GLU A 220 9.56 -8.86 -2.43
N PHE A 221 9.29 -8.58 -3.70
CA PHE A 221 8.22 -9.20 -4.47
C PHE A 221 8.87 -10.03 -5.58
N SER A 222 9.08 -11.31 -5.29
CA SER A 222 9.82 -12.21 -6.17
C SER A 222 9.15 -12.37 -7.55
N GLU A 223 9.92 -12.76 -8.56
CA GLU A 223 9.37 -13.05 -9.89
C GLU A 223 8.24 -14.08 -9.84
N GLU A 224 8.33 -15.07 -8.95
CA GLU A 224 7.25 -16.03 -8.70
C GLU A 224 5.94 -15.35 -8.26
N ASN A 225 6.02 -14.28 -7.47
CA ASN A 225 4.84 -13.55 -7.03
C ASN A 225 4.16 -12.79 -8.18
N HIS A 226 4.90 -12.34 -9.20
CA HIS A 226 4.30 -11.77 -10.41
C HIS A 226 3.49 -12.82 -11.17
N TYR A 227 4.00 -14.04 -11.34
CA TYR A 227 3.26 -15.15 -11.94
C TYR A 227 2.05 -15.57 -11.08
N ARG A 228 2.20 -15.67 -9.77
CA ARG A 228 1.09 -15.97 -8.86
C ARG A 228 -0.03 -14.93 -8.97
N LEU A 229 0.32 -13.64 -9.04
CA LEU A 229 -0.68 -12.57 -9.18
C LEU A 229 -1.40 -12.65 -10.53
N HIS A 230 -0.68 -12.91 -11.61
CA HIS A 230 -1.28 -13.16 -12.93
C HIS A 230 -2.26 -14.32 -12.87
N ASP A 231 -1.86 -15.48 -12.33
CA ASP A 231 -2.71 -16.68 -12.25
C ASP A 231 -3.99 -16.46 -11.46
N VAL A 232 -3.91 -15.69 -10.39
CA VAL A 232 -5.09 -15.30 -9.59
C VAL A 232 -5.96 -14.32 -10.36
N ALA A 233 -5.36 -13.34 -11.04
CA ALA A 233 -6.08 -12.37 -11.85
C ALA A 233 -6.86 -13.05 -13.00
N LEU A 234 -6.25 -14.05 -13.64
CA LEU A 234 -6.88 -14.82 -14.72
C LEU A 234 -8.11 -15.60 -14.25
N LYS A 235 -8.09 -16.10 -13.02
CA LYS A 235 -9.20 -16.86 -12.39
C LYS A 235 -10.24 -15.99 -11.72
N CYS A 236 -9.99 -14.69 -11.59
CA CYS A 236 -10.84 -13.76 -10.89
C CYS A 236 -12.24 -13.65 -11.53
N LYS A 237 -13.30 -13.81 -10.73
CA LYS A 237 -14.71 -13.69 -11.16
C LYS A 237 -15.13 -12.23 -11.31
N GLY A 238 -14.63 -11.39 -10.40
CA GLY A 238 -14.87 -9.95 -10.37
C GLY A 238 -14.05 -9.17 -11.39
N HIS A 239 -14.20 -7.87 -11.36
CA HIS A 239 -13.36 -6.96 -12.13
C HIS A 239 -12.04 -6.78 -11.39
N ILE A 240 -10.93 -7.11 -12.02
CA ILE A 240 -9.61 -6.86 -11.48
C ILE A 240 -8.88 -5.83 -12.33
N MET A 241 -8.19 -4.92 -11.65
CA MET A 241 -7.31 -3.90 -12.24
C MET A 241 -5.94 -3.99 -11.56
N VAL A 242 -4.89 -4.13 -12.34
CA VAL A 242 -3.51 -4.20 -11.87
C VAL A 242 -2.71 -3.04 -12.44
N SER A 243 -1.96 -2.32 -11.62
CA SER A 243 -1.03 -1.28 -12.07
C SER A 243 0.42 -1.75 -11.96
N TYR A 244 1.21 -1.50 -13.01
CA TYR A 244 2.62 -1.87 -13.11
C TYR A 244 3.43 -0.80 -13.84
N ASN A 245 4.77 -0.91 -13.79
CA ASN A 245 5.61 -0.27 -14.80
C ASN A 245 5.39 -0.93 -16.16
N TYR A 246 5.27 -0.11 -17.20
CA TYR A 246 5.17 -0.61 -18.56
C TYR A 246 6.52 -1.19 -19.01
N CYS A 247 6.59 -2.48 -19.25
CA CYS A 247 7.81 -3.15 -19.74
C CYS A 247 7.44 -4.45 -20.48
N PRO A 248 8.34 -4.98 -21.34
CA PRO A 248 8.05 -6.17 -22.13
C PRO A 248 7.61 -7.37 -21.30
N PHE A 249 8.30 -7.65 -20.18
CA PHE A 249 7.96 -8.77 -19.30
C PHE A 249 6.49 -8.71 -18.81
N ILE A 250 6.03 -7.52 -18.38
CA ILE A 250 4.65 -7.35 -17.91
C ILE A 250 3.65 -7.43 -19.07
N CYS A 251 3.99 -6.91 -20.25
CA CYS A 251 3.13 -7.01 -21.43
C CYS A 251 2.98 -8.45 -21.89
N ASP A 252 4.07 -9.22 -21.89
CA ASP A 252 4.06 -10.64 -22.28
C ASP A 252 3.33 -11.49 -21.22
N LEU A 253 3.48 -11.17 -19.93
CA LEU A 253 2.84 -11.89 -18.83
C LEU A 253 1.31 -11.71 -18.81
N TYR A 254 0.81 -10.54 -19.23
CA TYR A 254 -0.62 -10.20 -19.17
C TYR A 254 -1.26 -10.08 -20.56
N ASP A 255 -0.84 -10.92 -21.54
CA ASP A 255 -1.33 -10.87 -22.92
C ASP A 255 -2.81 -11.30 -23.06
N GLU A 256 -3.40 -11.94 -22.03
CA GLU A 256 -4.84 -12.24 -21.99
C GLU A 256 -5.70 -11.09 -21.44
N PHE A 257 -5.10 -9.94 -21.10
CA PHE A 257 -5.76 -8.80 -20.51
C PHE A 257 -5.75 -7.57 -21.41
N TYR A 258 -6.64 -6.61 -21.14
CA TYR A 258 -6.52 -5.28 -21.71
C TYR A 258 -5.39 -4.51 -21.04
N ILE A 259 -4.46 -3.95 -21.80
CA ILE A 259 -3.33 -3.17 -21.29
C ILE A 259 -3.41 -1.74 -21.78
N PHE A 260 -3.50 -0.80 -20.84
CA PHE A 260 -3.48 0.63 -21.08
C PHE A 260 -2.14 1.21 -20.61
N ARG A 261 -1.48 1.97 -21.48
CA ARG A 261 -0.23 2.67 -21.18
C ARG A 261 -0.52 4.14 -20.93
N THR A 262 0.19 4.69 -19.95
CA THR A 262 0.23 6.13 -19.69
C THR A 262 1.63 6.57 -19.27
N GLU A 263 1.94 7.85 -19.50
CA GLU A 263 3.20 8.46 -19.11
C GLU A 263 2.96 9.45 -17.98
N ARG A 264 3.88 9.49 -17.04
CA ARG A 264 3.89 10.51 -16.00
C ARG A 264 5.29 11.06 -15.75
N PRO A 265 5.45 12.36 -15.40
CA PRO A 265 6.74 12.92 -15.07
C PRO A 265 7.41 12.16 -13.93
N ASN A 266 8.68 11.78 -14.12
CA ASN A 266 9.50 11.16 -13.08
C ASN A 266 10.04 12.22 -12.13
N SER A 267 9.34 12.42 -10.99
CA SER A 267 9.75 13.39 -9.98
C SER A 267 10.96 12.95 -9.14
N MET A 268 11.46 11.74 -9.31
CA MET A 268 12.61 11.20 -8.59
C MET A 268 13.89 11.18 -9.44
N SER A 269 13.79 11.38 -10.75
CA SER A 269 14.96 11.48 -11.62
C SER A 269 15.60 12.85 -11.52
N LEU A 270 16.93 12.86 -11.57
CA LEU A 270 17.73 14.10 -11.71
C LEU A 270 17.76 14.60 -13.17
N GLU A 271 17.31 13.80 -14.12
CA GLU A 271 17.26 14.15 -15.54
C GLU A 271 15.98 14.91 -15.86
N ALA A 272 16.13 16.11 -16.39
CA ALA A 272 15.01 16.94 -16.81
C ALA A 272 14.23 16.25 -17.95
N GLY A 273 12.90 16.12 -17.79
CA GLY A 273 12.05 15.50 -18.81
C GLY A 273 11.94 13.97 -18.71
N SER A 274 12.57 13.34 -17.73
CA SER A 274 12.40 11.91 -17.46
C SER A 274 10.93 11.58 -17.16
N VAL A 275 10.39 10.54 -17.81
CA VAL A 275 9.03 10.06 -17.62
C VAL A 275 9.03 8.63 -17.09
N TYR A 276 8.02 8.30 -16.30
CA TYR A 276 7.67 6.93 -15.99
C TYR A 276 6.55 6.47 -16.91
N GLU A 277 6.74 5.31 -17.51
CA GLU A 277 5.68 4.63 -18.23
C GLU A 277 4.97 3.64 -17.30
N GLU A 278 3.66 3.78 -17.21
CA GLU A 278 2.81 2.95 -16.35
C GLU A 278 1.85 2.13 -17.21
N ALA A 279 1.64 0.88 -16.82
CA ALA A 279 0.63 0.01 -17.36
C ALA A 279 -0.55 -0.11 -16.38
N VAL A 280 -1.77 0.00 -16.89
CA VAL A 280 -2.99 -0.37 -16.18
C VAL A 280 -3.62 -1.53 -16.93
N ILE A 281 -3.76 -2.65 -16.25
CA ILE A 281 -4.14 -3.94 -16.80
C ILE A 281 -5.51 -4.31 -16.25
N THR A 282 -6.45 -4.76 -17.11
CA THR A 282 -7.81 -5.13 -16.66
C THR A 282 -8.30 -6.40 -17.33
N ASN A 283 -9.08 -7.24 -16.61
CA ASN A 283 -9.74 -8.42 -17.15
C ASN A 283 -11.11 -8.11 -17.80
N TYR A 284 -11.41 -6.84 -18.01
CA TYR A 284 -12.62 -6.34 -18.63
C TYR A 284 -12.30 -5.19 -19.57
N ASP A 285 -13.19 -4.87 -20.53
CA ASP A 285 -13.05 -3.71 -21.40
C ASP A 285 -13.68 -2.46 -20.76
N PRO A 286 -12.87 -1.55 -20.19
CA PRO A 286 -13.42 -0.35 -19.54
C PRO A 286 -14.07 0.62 -20.53
N ARG A 287 -13.77 0.55 -21.84
CA ARG A 287 -14.34 1.44 -22.87
C ARG A 287 -15.84 1.27 -23.01
N LYS A 288 -16.37 0.07 -22.72
CA LYS A 288 -17.82 -0.19 -22.70
C LYS A 288 -18.57 0.68 -21.71
N THR A 289 -17.88 1.12 -20.66
CA THR A 289 -18.41 1.98 -19.60
C THR A 289 -18.11 3.46 -19.81
N ILE A 290 -16.98 3.81 -20.41
CA ILE A 290 -16.54 5.20 -20.64
C ILE A 290 -17.42 5.90 -21.68
N SER A 291 -17.95 5.19 -22.66
CA SER A 291 -18.77 5.76 -23.74
C SER A 291 -20.02 6.52 -23.25
N GLN A 292 -20.47 6.27 -22.02
CA GLN A 292 -21.60 6.99 -21.40
C GLN A 292 -21.19 8.27 -20.68
N LEU A 293 -19.93 8.41 -20.26
CA LEU A 293 -19.41 9.55 -19.51
C LEU A 293 -18.77 10.63 -20.41
N SER A 294 -18.29 10.26 -21.59
CA SER A 294 -17.52 11.17 -22.47
C SER A 294 -18.34 12.32 -23.08
N MET A 295 -19.65 12.32 -22.96
CA MET A 295 -20.47 13.45 -23.45
C MET A 295 -20.45 14.69 -22.53
N PHE A 296 -19.87 14.60 -21.32
CA PHE A 296 -19.96 15.67 -20.31
C PHE A 296 -18.62 16.12 -19.71
N GLN A 297 -17.52 15.45 -20.00
CA GLN A 297 -16.20 15.85 -19.50
C GLN A 297 -15.27 16.20 -20.67
N GLY A 298 -14.94 17.48 -20.79
CA GLY A 298 -13.84 17.91 -21.66
C GLY A 298 -12.56 17.19 -21.20
N PHE A 299 -11.96 16.42 -22.10
CA PHE A 299 -10.68 15.79 -21.88
C PHE A 299 -9.64 16.89 -21.70
N ASP A 300 -9.05 16.95 -20.50
CA ASP A 300 -7.85 17.75 -20.24
C ASP A 300 -6.71 17.11 -21.05
N ASP A 301 -6.12 17.85 -21.99
CA ASP A 301 -5.05 17.41 -22.91
C ASP A 301 -3.77 16.93 -22.18
N LEU A 302 -3.74 17.03 -20.85
CA LEU A 302 -2.62 16.63 -19.99
C LEU A 302 -2.66 15.14 -19.56
N CYS A 303 -3.73 14.44 -19.85
CA CYS A 303 -3.94 13.06 -19.43
C CYS A 303 -4.03 12.12 -20.63
N ARG A 304 -2.88 11.73 -21.17
CA ARG A 304 -2.82 10.77 -22.29
C ARG A 304 -2.67 9.35 -21.76
N TYR A 305 -3.58 8.48 -22.17
CA TYR A 305 -3.42 7.04 -22.08
C TYR A 305 -3.81 6.42 -23.41
N GLU A 306 -3.21 5.29 -23.72
CA GLU A 306 -3.50 4.53 -24.94
C GLU A 306 -3.76 3.07 -24.61
N LEU A 307 -4.67 2.43 -25.34
CA LEU A 307 -4.82 1.00 -25.31
C LEU A 307 -3.73 0.39 -26.19
N VAL A 308 -2.81 -0.33 -25.60
CA VAL A 308 -1.66 -0.93 -26.30
C VAL A 308 -1.86 -2.40 -26.58
N HIS A 309 -2.75 -3.07 -25.84
CA HIS A 309 -3.07 -4.48 -26.06
C HIS A 309 -4.54 -4.76 -25.77
N GLU A 310 -5.17 -5.55 -26.68
CA GLU A 310 -6.46 -6.18 -26.48
C GLU A 310 -6.26 -7.70 -26.49
N PRO A 311 -6.88 -8.45 -25.57
CA PRO A 311 -6.82 -9.90 -25.63
C PRO A 311 -7.36 -10.39 -26.96
N SER A 312 -6.60 -11.26 -27.63
CA SER A 312 -7.08 -11.93 -28.83
C SER A 312 -8.35 -12.69 -28.47
N THR A 313 -9.42 -12.49 -29.23
CA THR A 313 -10.75 -13.09 -29.04
C THR A 313 -10.67 -14.62 -28.94
N LEU A 314 -10.32 -15.10 -27.77
CA LEU A 314 -10.55 -16.46 -27.35
C LEU A 314 -11.41 -16.39 -26.09
N ASP A 315 -12.70 -16.65 -26.33
CA ASP A 315 -13.70 -16.97 -25.33
C ASP A 315 -14.07 -15.90 -24.29
N HIS A 316 -14.96 -15.08 -24.72
CA HIS A 316 -16.03 -14.45 -23.98
C HIS A 316 -16.59 -15.32 -22.83
N ILE A 317 -15.91 -15.40 -21.70
CA ILE A 317 -16.49 -16.03 -20.50
C ILE A 317 -17.24 -15.03 -19.63
N LYS A 318 -17.30 -13.74 -19.99
CA LYS A 318 -18.05 -12.76 -19.17
C LYS A 318 -18.87 -11.78 -20.01
N ASN A 319 -19.68 -12.30 -20.94
CA ASN A 319 -20.77 -11.56 -21.54
C ASN A 319 -22.10 -12.29 -21.25
N ASN A 320 -22.59 -12.16 -20.04
CA ASN A 320 -24.03 -12.26 -19.73
C ASN A 320 -24.31 -11.44 -18.48
#